data_141130ee08d0b13e6fba316b69207c87
#
_entry.id   141130ee08d0b13e6fba316b69207c87
#
_cell.length_a   1.000
_cell.length_b   1.000
_cell.length_c   1.000
_cell.angle_alpha   90.00
_cell.angle_beta   90.00
_cell.angle_gamma   90.00
#
_symmetry.space_group_name_H-M   'P 1'
#
loop_
_entity.id
_entity.type
_entity.pdbx_description
1 polymer ?
#
loop_
_entity_poly.entity_id
_entity_poly.type
_entity_poly.pdbx_seq_one_letter_code
_entity_poly.pdbx_strand_id
1 'polypeptide(L)'
;MQQAYAQDEHGVGHAFASDVDRGASLLQASLESLSRRGAAPASMHVTTTRSEAFGAADLSLIERFEVTLHRDGDRIDVFNRRYSYSGRDDATLAFESQVLWTGSRWLQRQQGIVGGQPDTSHSYAYTSAEPTYYERVRNGLTEGGPADGFTPFDDHHVAAILLEAHDRVVRPRTEKIDGVECAVIEGTHDARGHYTVWVDLAEGHLVRRARIVKTGQQLEPNPLSPTQWSKLECVIEHVRVAHVDGRTVPVEAEMTMGWTASDGSPGLRQWLKVEKSGMDFSPDFESAGAFITDAPPGTRFRDLDLGISYILQEDGSLSHAIPEDLLNSTFALSEGDE
;
A
#
# COMPACT_ATOMS: atom_id res chain seq x y z
N MET A 1 -23.00 -7.80 61.07
CA MET A 1 -23.42 -7.49 59.70
C MET A 1 -22.29 -6.72 58.98
N GLN A 2 -21.12 -7.36 58.81
CA GLN A 2 -19.92 -6.81 58.19
C GLN A 2 -19.03 -7.96 57.67
N GLN A 3 -19.52 -8.72 56.68
CA GLN A 3 -18.70 -9.76 56.00
C GLN A 3 -19.34 -10.16 54.67
N ALA A 4 -19.66 -9.20 53.79
CA ALA A 4 -20.22 -9.50 52.48
C ALA A 4 -19.78 -8.56 51.34
N TYR A 5 -18.62 -7.87 51.46
CA TYR A 5 -18.17 -6.93 50.42
C TYR A 5 -16.70 -7.14 49.98
N ALA A 6 -16.07 -8.26 50.26
CA ALA A 6 -14.66 -8.47 49.95
C ALA A 6 -14.38 -9.55 48.86
N GLN A 7 -15.39 -10.02 48.12
CA GLN A 7 -15.20 -11.12 47.15
C GLN A 7 -15.34 -10.72 45.67
N ASP A 8 -15.75 -9.50 45.35
CA ASP A 8 -15.94 -9.11 43.93
C ASP A 8 -14.77 -8.38 43.25
N GLU A 9 -13.81 -7.86 44.01
CA GLU A 9 -12.68 -7.11 43.37
C GLU A 9 -11.60 -8.02 42.77
N HIS A 10 -11.46 -9.28 43.20
CA HIS A 10 -10.46 -10.19 42.64
C HIS A 10 -10.88 -10.91 41.35
N GLY A 11 -12.18 -11.04 41.11
CA GLY A 11 -12.69 -11.71 39.91
C GLY A 11 -12.55 -10.87 38.64
N VAL A 12 -12.73 -9.55 38.75
CA VAL A 12 -12.69 -8.63 37.62
C VAL A 12 -11.22 -8.42 37.12
N GLY A 13 -10.26 -8.33 38.05
CA GLY A 13 -8.85 -8.18 37.70
C GLY A 13 -8.25 -9.36 36.92
N HIS A 14 -8.64 -10.59 37.26
CA HIS A 14 -8.16 -11.80 36.56
C HIS A 14 -8.80 -11.97 35.18
N ALA A 15 -10.06 -11.60 35.01
CA ALA A 15 -10.72 -11.64 33.71
C ALA A 15 -10.11 -10.60 32.75
N PHE A 16 -9.84 -9.40 33.22
CA PHE A 16 -9.21 -8.36 32.39
C PHE A 16 -7.78 -8.71 31.96
N ALA A 17 -6.96 -9.26 32.85
CA ALA A 17 -5.61 -9.71 32.50
C ALA A 17 -5.65 -10.82 31.43
N SER A 18 -6.56 -11.80 31.57
CA SER A 18 -6.70 -12.88 30.60
C SER A 18 -7.20 -12.42 29.23
N ASP A 19 -8.07 -11.42 29.17
CA ASP A 19 -8.57 -10.86 27.91
C ASP A 19 -7.53 -10.01 27.18
N VAL A 20 -6.72 -9.24 27.90
CA VAL A 20 -5.58 -8.50 27.33
C VAL A 20 -4.55 -9.46 26.75
N ASP A 21 -4.20 -10.54 27.47
CA ASP A 21 -3.26 -11.56 27.02
C ASP A 21 -3.79 -12.34 25.82
N ARG A 22 -5.09 -12.65 25.80
CA ARG A 22 -5.76 -13.28 24.66
C ARG A 22 -5.72 -12.38 23.42
N GLY A 23 -5.97 -11.08 23.57
CA GLY A 23 -5.89 -10.10 22.50
C GLY A 23 -4.48 -10.02 21.91
N ALA A 24 -3.47 -9.94 22.76
CA ALA A 24 -2.08 -9.94 22.34
C ALA A 24 -1.72 -11.21 21.56
N SER A 25 -2.14 -12.38 22.04
CA SER A 25 -1.87 -13.66 21.39
C SER A 25 -2.51 -13.76 20.00
N LEU A 26 -3.74 -13.28 19.83
CA LEU A 26 -4.44 -13.27 18.54
C LEU A 26 -3.78 -12.31 17.54
N LEU A 27 -3.41 -11.12 17.97
CA LEU A 27 -2.71 -10.14 17.12
C LEU A 27 -1.31 -10.64 16.74
N GLN A 28 -0.59 -11.22 17.69
CA GLN A 28 0.70 -11.84 17.43
C GLN A 28 0.56 -13.00 16.42
N ALA A 29 -0.45 -13.86 16.57
CA ALA A 29 -0.73 -14.95 15.64
C ALA A 29 -1.08 -14.40 14.23
N SER A 30 -1.77 -13.27 14.15
CA SER A 30 -2.03 -12.58 12.86
C SER A 30 -0.75 -12.11 12.19
N LEU A 31 0.15 -11.48 12.92
CA LEU A 31 1.45 -11.03 12.40
C LEU A 31 2.37 -12.21 12.01
N GLU A 32 2.40 -13.25 12.84
CA GLU A 32 3.13 -14.48 12.52
C GLU A 32 2.55 -15.19 11.30
N SER A 33 1.22 -15.17 11.12
CA SER A 33 0.58 -15.69 9.92
C SER A 33 1.02 -14.89 8.68
N LEU A 34 1.04 -13.56 8.78
CA LEU A 34 1.58 -12.70 7.71
C LEU A 34 3.03 -13.05 7.37
N SER A 35 3.87 -13.25 8.39
CA SER A 35 5.27 -13.65 8.23
C SER A 35 5.43 -15.09 7.70
N ARG A 36 4.60 -16.03 8.20
CA ARG A 36 4.63 -17.47 7.83
C ARG A 36 4.05 -17.75 6.44
N ARG A 37 3.24 -16.85 5.88
CA ARG A 37 2.82 -16.97 4.47
C ARG A 37 4.04 -17.02 3.54
N GLY A 38 5.20 -16.90 4.13
CA GLY A 38 6.48 -16.92 3.47
C GLY A 38 6.69 -15.63 2.70
N ALA A 39 7.67 -15.60 1.86
CA ALA A 39 7.83 -14.53 0.91
C ALA A 39 6.48 -14.24 0.24
N ALA A 40 6.15 -12.99 0.04
CA ALA A 40 5.07 -12.57 -0.84
C ALA A 40 5.16 -13.38 -2.15
N PRO A 41 4.06 -13.55 -2.91
CA PRO A 41 4.13 -14.22 -4.19
C PRO A 41 5.31 -13.70 -4.98
N ALA A 42 6.06 -14.60 -5.60
CA ALA A 42 7.20 -14.23 -6.43
C ALA A 42 6.74 -13.51 -7.71
N SER A 43 5.50 -13.74 -8.13
CA SER A 43 4.82 -12.98 -9.17
C SER A 43 3.37 -12.73 -8.79
N MET A 44 2.86 -11.52 -9.04
CA MET A 44 1.43 -11.19 -8.89
C MET A 44 1.03 -9.98 -9.72
N HIS A 45 -0.26 -9.89 -9.98
CA HIS A 45 -0.91 -8.71 -10.56
C HIS A 45 -1.88 -8.12 -9.55
N VAL A 46 -1.83 -6.80 -9.36
CA VAL A 46 -2.68 -6.05 -8.43
C VAL A 46 -3.43 -4.98 -9.20
N THR A 47 -4.75 -4.98 -9.11
CA THR A 47 -5.59 -3.90 -9.59
C THR A 47 -6.12 -3.12 -8.40
N THR A 48 -5.91 -1.81 -8.40
CA THR A 48 -6.50 -0.88 -7.42
C THR A 48 -7.39 0.11 -8.12
N THR A 49 -8.65 0.18 -7.69
CA THR A 49 -9.64 1.13 -8.18
C THR A 49 -9.93 2.15 -7.10
N ARG A 50 -9.92 3.45 -7.45
CA ARG A 50 -10.16 4.55 -6.51
C ARG A 50 -11.30 5.44 -6.97
N SER A 51 -12.24 5.68 -6.06
CA SER A 51 -13.33 6.65 -6.23
C SER A 51 -13.25 7.71 -5.14
N GLU A 52 -13.66 8.93 -5.48
CA GLU A 52 -13.68 10.06 -4.55
C GLU A 52 -14.99 10.84 -4.61
N ALA A 53 -15.29 11.51 -3.50
CA ALA A 53 -16.36 12.49 -3.39
C ALA A 53 -16.02 13.57 -2.39
N PHE A 54 -16.52 14.78 -2.59
CA PHE A 54 -16.43 15.89 -1.66
C PHE A 54 -17.79 16.24 -1.10
N GLY A 55 -17.87 16.45 0.22
CA GLY A 55 -19.12 16.77 0.90
C GLY A 55 -20.18 15.67 0.76
N ALA A 56 -21.37 16.04 0.34
CA ALA A 56 -22.50 15.13 0.13
C ALA A 56 -22.60 14.54 -1.28
N ALA A 57 -21.65 14.83 -2.17
CA ALA A 57 -21.65 14.31 -3.53
C ALA A 57 -21.52 12.77 -3.55
N ASP A 58 -21.97 12.14 -4.63
CA ASP A 58 -21.77 10.72 -4.86
C ASP A 58 -20.31 10.42 -5.20
N LEU A 59 -19.85 9.20 -4.88
CA LEU A 59 -18.52 8.72 -5.24
C LEU A 59 -18.40 8.62 -6.77
N SER A 60 -17.36 9.22 -7.31
CA SER A 60 -17.00 9.12 -8.73
C SER A 60 -15.70 8.37 -8.89
N LEU A 61 -15.64 7.45 -9.83
CA LEU A 61 -14.42 6.74 -10.20
C LEU A 61 -13.41 7.75 -10.78
N ILE A 62 -12.22 7.79 -10.22
CA ILE A 62 -11.19 8.75 -10.64
C ILE A 62 -9.93 8.09 -11.18
N GLU A 63 -9.54 6.93 -10.63
CA GLU A 63 -8.29 6.26 -11.01
C GLU A 63 -8.40 4.75 -10.92
N ARG A 64 -7.64 4.07 -11.78
CA ARG A 64 -7.32 2.66 -11.68
C ARG A 64 -5.82 2.48 -11.85
N PHE A 65 -5.22 1.70 -10.98
CA PHE A 65 -3.83 1.26 -11.07
C PHE A 65 -3.79 -0.23 -11.37
N GLU A 66 -2.92 -0.63 -12.28
CA GLU A 66 -2.59 -2.03 -12.55
C GLU A 66 -1.10 -2.20 -12.30
N VAL A 67 -0.75 -3.07 -11.37
CA VAL A 67 0.64 -3.31 -10.96
C VAL A 67 0.96 -4.77 -11.20
N THR A 68 2.04 -5.02 -11.92
CA THR A 68 2.66 -6.35 -12.02
C THR A 68 3.94 -6.34 -11.21
N LEU A 69 4.06 -7.29 -10.29
CA LEU A 69 5.24 -7.46 -9.44
C LEU A 69 5.91 -8.79 -9.76
N HIS A 70 7.23 -8.77 -9.91
CA HIS A 70 8.08 -9.95 -9.91
C HIS A 70 9.17 -9.79 -8.86
N ARG A 71 9.46 -10.89 -8.14
CA ARG A 71 10.50 -10.94 -7.11
C ARG A 71 11.25 -12.26 -7.19
N ASP A 72 12.58 -12.18 -7.24
CA ASP A 72 13.48 -13.33 -7.21
C ASP A 72 14.66 -13.04 -6.27
N GLY A 73 14.60 -13.55 -5.04
CA GLY A 73 15.52 -13.17 -3.98
C GLY A 73 15.52 -11.67 -3.72
N ASP A 74 16.66 -11.02 -3.97
CA ASP A 74 16.81 -9.56 -3.82
C ASP A 74 16.41 -8.78 -5.08
N ARG A 75 16.12 -9.46 -6.20
CA ARG A 75 15.69 -8.81 -7.44
C ARG A 75 14.22 -8.47 -7.38
N ILE A 76 13.88 -7.27 -7.82
CA ILE A 76 12.51 -6.77 -7.81
C ILE A 76 12.25 -6.03 -9.12
N ASP A 77 11.12 -6.34 -9.75
CA ASP A 77 10.60 -5.66 -10.93
C ASP A 77 9.13 -5.33 -10.69
N VAL A 78 8.80 -4.04 -10.75
CA VAL A 78 7.45 -3.52 -10.56
C VAL A 78 7.08 -2.69 -11.77
N PHE A 79 6.11 -3.20 -12.52
CA PHE A 79 5.52 -2.48 -13.63
C PHE A 79 4.14 -1.94 -13.23
N ASN A 80 3.88 -0.66 -13.44
CA ASN A 80 2.65 0.02 -13.05
C ASN A 80 2.04 0.80 -14.20
N ARG A 81 0.71 0.67 -14.37
CA ARG A 81 -0.11 1.47 -15.26
C ARG A 81 -1.14 2.23 -14.45
N ARG A 82 -1.27 3.52 -14.70
CA ARG A 82 -2.32 4.35 -14.11
C ARG A 82 -3.27 4.82 -15.20
N TYR A 83 -4.54 4.57 -14.97
CA TYR A 83 -5.64 5.05 -15.80
C TYR A 83 -6.38 6.14 -15.03
N SER A 84 -6.72 7.22 -15.71
CA SER A 84 -7.56 8.31 -15.19
C SER A 84 -8.93 8.26 -15.85
N TYR A 85 -9.95 8.66 -15.10
CA TYR A 85 -11.33 8.75 -15.56
C TYR A 85 -11.78 10.21 -15.55
N SER A 86 -12.26 10.72 -16.67
CA SER A 86 -12.76 12.09 -16.83
C SER A 86 -14.28 12.14 -16.88
N GLY A 87 -14.95 11.65 -15.82
CA GLY A 87 -16.42 11.78 -15.66
C GLY A 87 -17.27 10.88 -16.53
N ARG A 88 -16.69 9.91 -17.25
CA ARG A 88 -17.36 8.84 -18.03
C ARG A 88 -16.59 7.54 -17.83
N ASP A 89 -17.22 6.41 -18.20
CA ASP A 89 -16.66 5.06 -18.00
C ASP A 89 -15.39 4.76 -18.82
N ASP A 90 -14.93 5.68 -19.64
CA ASP A 90 -13.73 5.50 -20.46
C ASP A 90 -12.46 5.81 -19.69
N ALA A 91 -11.73 4.76 -19.34
CA ALA A 91 -10.41 4.83 -18.75
C ALA A 91 -9.37 5.29 -19.79
N THR A 92 -8.65 6.35 -19.50
CA THR A 92 -7.54 6.81 -20.31
C THR A 92 -6.23 6.50 -19.59
N LEU A 93 -5.33 5.76 -20.26
CA LEU A 93 -3.97 5.53 -19.73
C LEU A 93 -3.26 6.87 -19.56
N ALA A 94 -2.89 7.20 -18.33
CA ALA A 94 -2.27 8.48 -17.98
C ALA A 94 -0.76 8.37 -17.86
N PHE A 95 -0.25 7.25 -17.33
CA PHE A 95 1.18 6.94 -17.35
C PHE A 95 1.46 5.45 -17.17
N GLU A 96 2.67 5.07 -17.57
CA GLU A 96 3.30 3.79 -17.26
C GLU A 96 4.60 4.05 -16.49
N SER A 97 4.93 3.15 -15.57
CA SER A 97 6.23 3.22 -14.89
C SER A 97 6.75 1.82 -14.60
N GLN A 98 8.07 1.70 -14.62
CA GLN A 98 8.78 0.50 -14.17
C GLN A 98 9.78 0.90 -13.09
N VAL A 99 9.89 0.08 -12.05
CA VAL A 99 10.91 0.16 -11.03
C VAL A 99 11.60 -1.20 -10.97
N LEU A 100 12.87 -1.22 -11.32
CA LEU A 100 13.68 -2.43 -11.43
C LEU A 100 14.89 -2.34 -10.52
N TRP A 101 15.07 -3.33 -9.63
CA TRP A 101 16.30 -3.56 -8.89
C TRP A 101 17.18 -4.55 -9.62
N THR A 102 18.37 -4.13 -10.05
CA THR A 102 19.30 -4.96 -10.82
C THR A 102 20.24 -5.81 -9.95
N GLY A 103 20.11 -5.76 -8.62
CA GLY A 103 21.05 -6.34 -7.66
C GLY A 103 22.16 -5.36 -7.21
N SER A 104 22.30 -4.23 -7.88
CA SER A 104 23.30 -3.20 -7.52
C SER A 104 22.75 -1.77 -7.57
N ARG A 105 21.76 -1.53 -8.41
CA ARG A 105 21.15 -0.20 -8.60
C ARG A 105 19.66 -0.33 -8.90
N TRP A 106 18.92 0.69 -8.50
CA TRP A 106 17.54 0.89 -8.92
C TRP A 106 17.51 1.59 -10.26
N LEU A 107 16.73 1.06 -11.18
CA LEU A 107 16.32 1.75 -12.41
C LEU A 107 14.84 2.10 -12.27
N GLN A 108 14.51 3.35 -12.48
CA GLN A 108 13.13 3.79 -12.53
C GLN A 108 12.90 4.56 -13.81
N ARG A 109 11.82 4.18 -14.49
CA ARG A 109 11.31 4.89 -15.65
C ARG A 109 9.83 5.22 -15.42
N GLN A 110 9.45 6.42 -15.80
CA GLN A 110 8.06 6.82 -15.92
C GLN A 110 7.85 7.44 -17.28
N GLN A 111 6.73 7.12 -17.91
CA GLN A 111 6.31 7.69 -19.18
C GLN A 111 4.90 8.25 -19.03
N GLY A 112 4.75 9.56 -19.18
CA GLY A 112 3.46 10.22 -19.29
C GLY A 112 2.78 9.87 -20.60
N ILE A 113 1.45 9.77 -20.59
CA ILE A 113 0.64 9.48 -21.78
C ILE A 113 -0.43 10.57 -21.90
N VAL A 114 -0.44 11.31 -23.00
CA VAL A 114 -1.47 12.31 -23.31
C VAL A 114 -2.09 12.01 -24.67
N GLY A 115 -3.40 11.83 -24.68
CA GLY A 115 -4.12 11.49 -25.91
C GLY A 115 -3.68 10.15 -26.54
N GLY A 116 -3.19 9.21 -25.73
CA GLY A 116 -2.70 7.89 -26.16
C GLY A 116 -1.27 7.93 -26.77
N GLN A 117 -0.59 9.06 -26.69
CA GLN A 117 0.80 9.23 -27.15
C GLN A 117 1.75 9.53 -25.97
N PRO A 118 3.00 9.05 -26.05
CA PRO A 118 4.02 9.41 -25.07
C PRO A 118 4.20 10.92 -24.93
N ASP A 119 4.15 11.41 -23.69
CA ASP A 119 4.40 12.81 -23.37
C ASP A 119 5.82 12.96 -22.78
N THR A 120 6.72 13.53 -23.53
CA THR A 120 8.13 13.71 -23.13
C THR A 120 8.28 14.70 -21.97
N SER A 121 7.34 15.63 -21.78
CA SER A 121 7.39 16.61 -20.69
C SER A 121 7.13 15.97 -19.30
N HIS A 122 6.44 14.83 -19.27
CA HIS A 122 6.13 14.05 -18.09
C HIS A 122 6.82 12.67 -18.07
N SER A 123 7.85 12.51 -18.92
CA SER A 123 8.63 11.26 -18.99
C SER A 123 10.00 11.47 -18.39
N TYR A 124 10.43 10.53 -17.56
CA TYR A 124 11.77 10.55 -16.97
C TYR A 124 12.28 9.14 -16.75
N ALA A 125 13.61 9.03 -16.74
CA ALA A 125 14.29 7.82 -16.31
C ALA A 125 15.46 8.20 -15.41
N TYR A 126 15.60 7.53 -14.28
CA TYR A 126 16.72 7.76 -13.36
C TYR A 126 17.18 6.44 -12.69
N THR A 127 18.40 6.50 -12.15
CA THR A 127 18.99 5.41 -11.38
C THR A 127 19.50 5.93 -10.04
N SER A 128 19.50 5.10 -9.03
CA SER A 128 20.00 5.40 -7.69
C SER A 128 20.51 4.13 -7.01
N ALA A 129 21.47 4.27 -6.09
CA ALA A 129 21.89 3.20 -5.21
C ALA A 129 20.87 2.96 -4.09
N GLU A 130 20.11 3.99 -3.69
CA GLU A 130 19.10 3.89 -2.66
C GLU A 130 17.67 3.90 -3.24
N PRO A 131 16.73 3.11 -2.69
CA PRO A 131 15.37 3.00 -3.19
C PRO A 131 14.48 4.16 -2.72
N THR A 132 14.71 5.39 -3.19
CA THR A 132 13.97 6.58 -2.75
C THR A 132 12.48 6.54 -3.07
N TYR A 133 12.07 5.79 -4.08
CA TYR A 133 10.67 5.68 -4.50
C TYR A 133 10.05 4.33 -4.13
N TYR A 134 10.83 3.26 -4.14
CA TYR A 134 10.34 1.90 -3.95
C TYR A 134 9.69 1.68 -2.59
N GLU A 135 10.21 2.29 -1.52
CA GLU A 135 9.60 2.17 -0.19
C GLU A 135 8.17 2.72 -0.16
N ARG A 136 7.88 3.80 -0.91
CA ARG A 136 6.52 4.35 -1.02
C ARG A 136 5.58 3.44 -1.84
N VAL A 137 6.09 2.83 -2.90
CA VAL A 137 5.33 1.87 -3.73
C VAL A 137 5.14 0.56 -2.99
N ARG A 138 6.17 0.09 -2.27
CA ARG A 138 6.14 -1.14 -1.48
C ARG A 138 5.06 -1.11 -0.41
N ASN A 139 4.94 -0.02 0.32
CA ASN A 139 4.01 0.08 1.45
C ASN A 139 2.56 0.35 1.03
N GLY A 140 2.31 0.84 -0.18
CA GLY A 140 0.97 1.26 -0.61
C GLY A 140 0.23 0.32 -1.55
N LEU A 141 0.90 -0.45 -2.40
CA LEU A 141 0.25 -1.12 -3.51
C LEU A 141 0.60 -2.61 -3.69
N THR A 142 1.77 -3.08 -3.26
CA THR A 142 2.24 -4.43 -3.61
C THR A 142 2.34 -5.41 -2.45
N GLU A 143 2.75 -4.97 -1.26
CA GLU A 143 3.01 -5.88 -0.13
C GLU A 143 2.37 -5.46 1.18
N GLY A 144 1.51 -4.49 1.20
CA GLY A 144 0.94 -3.97 2.42
C GLY A 144 -0.31 -3.15 2.16
N GLY A 145 -1.08 -3.53 1.15
CA GLY A 145 -2.36 -2.88 0.87
C GLY A 145 -3.46 -3.29 1.85
N PRO A 146 -4.67 -2.74 1.69
CA PRO A 146 -5.81 -3.02 2.56
C PRO A 146 -6.12 -4.51 2.71
N ALA A 147 -5.90 -5.32 1.67
CA ALA A 147 -6.11 -6.76 1.72
C ALA A 147 -5.20 -7.46 2.74
N ASP A 148 -4.02 -6.93 2.98
CA ASP A 148 -3.07 -7.45 3.97
C ASP A 148 -3.17 -6.73 5.33
N GLY A 149 -4.10 -5.81 5.52
CA GLY A 149 -4.31 -5.08 6.77
C GLY A 149 -3.42 -3.84 6.95
N PHE A 150 -2.98 -3.23 5.85
CA PHE A 150 -2.26 -1.95 5.86
C PHE A 150 -3.15 -0.80 5.38
N THR A 151 -2.84 0.40 5.82
CA THR A 151 -3.50 1.63 5.39
C THR A 151 -2.50 2.58 4.73
N PRO A 152 -2.96 3.50 3.87
CA PRO A 152 -2.05 4.42 3.17
C PRO A 152 -1.45 5.52 4.06
N PHE A 153 -1.92 5.64 5.30
CA PHE A 153 -1.48 6.65 6.27
C PHE A 153 -0.74 6.07 7.48
N ASP A 154 -0.55 4.76 7.52
CA ASP A 154 0.24 4.09 8.55
C ASP A 154 1.27 3.18 7.87
N ASP A 155 2.48 3.23 8.35
CA ASP A 155 3.62 2.43 7.87
C ASP A 155 3.66 1.00 8.45
N HIS A 156 2.71 0.68 9.33
CA HIS A 156 2.63 -0.59 10.04
C HIS A 156 1.28 -1.29 9.80
N HIS A 157 1.29 -2.61 9.88
CA HIS A 157 0.09 -3.42 9.88
C HIS A 157 -0.81 -3.08 11.07
N VAL A 158 -2.14 -3.01 10.88
CA VAL A 158 -3.09 -2.62 11.93
C VAL A 158 -3.00 -3.46 13.19
N ALA A 159 -2.66 -4.76 13.09
CA ALA A 159 -2.45 -5.62 14.25
C ALA A 159 -1.17 -5.24 15.02
N ALA A 160 -0.11 -4.78 14.34
CA ALA A 160 1.12 -4.31 14.99
C ALA A 160 0.85 -3.04 15.80
N ILE A 161 0.14 -2.08 15.21
CA ILE A 161 -0.26 -0.84 15.91
C ILE A 161 -1.11 -1.16 17.14
N LEU A 162 -2.06 -2.07 17.00
CA LEU A 162 -2.93 -2.45 18.11
C LEU A 162 -2.20 -3.25 19.20
N LEU A 163 -1.11 -3.97 18.86
CA LEU A 163 -0.23 -4.59 19.87
C LEU A 163 0.46 -3.58 20.76
N GLU A 164 0.75 -2.39 20.25
CA GLU A 164 1.38 -1.30 21.01
C GLU A 164 0.38 -0.51 21.86
N ALA A 165 -0.93 -0.68 21.63
CA ALA A 165 -1.98 -0.03 22.40
C ALA A 165 -2.03 -0.56 23.85
N HIS A 166 -2.11 0.35 24.83
CA HIS A 166 -2.09 0.00 26.26
C HIS A 166 -3.48 -0.25 26.85
N ASP A 167 -4.56 0.20 26.20
CA ASP A 167 -5.96 -0.01 26.58
C ASP A 167 -6.65 -1.12 25.80
N ARG A 168 -5.86 -2.07 25.27
CA ARG A 168 -6.34 -3.14 24.39
C ARG A 168 -7.33 -4.07 25.11
N VAL A 169 -8.49 -4.29 24.47
CA VAL A 169 -9.57 -5.15 24.99
C VAL A 169 -10.05 -6.10 23.89
N VAL A 170 -10.30 -7.35 24.24
CA VAL A 170 -11.03 -8.30 23.40
C VAL A 170 -12.50 -8.26 23.79
N ARG A 171 -13.39 -8.04 22.84
CA ARG A 171 -14.83 -8.10 23.10
C ARG A 171 -15.23 -9.53 23.52
N PRO A 172 -16.15 -9.68 24.48
CA PRO A 172 -16.56 -10.99 24.98
C PRO A 172 -17.24 -11.89 23.95
N ARG A 173 -17.81 -11.28 22.91
CA ARG A 173 -18.52 -11.98 21.83
C ARG A 173 -17.77 -11.84 20.52
N THR A 174 -17.70 -12.96 19.80
CA THR A 174 -17.26 -12.96 18.41
C THR A 174 -18.30 -12.31 17.51
N GLU A 175 -17.87 -11.80 16.38
CA GLU A 175 -18.72 -11.26 15.32
C GLU A 175 -18.47 -12.01 14.02
N LYS A 176 -19.51 -12.15 13.17
CA LYS A 176 -19.36 -12.75 11.85
C LYS A 176 -19.12 -11.66 10.80
N ILE A 177 -18.01 -11.76 10.09
CA ILE A 177 -17.65 -10.90 8.95
C ILE A 177 -17.66 -11.78 7.71
N ASP A 178 -18.55 -11.50 6.77
CA ASP A 178 -18.75 -12.28 5.53
C ASP A 178 -18.88 -13.79 5.78
N GLY A 179 -19.57 -14.15 6.88
CA GLY A 179 -19.82 -15.53 7.31
C GLY A 179 -18.71 -16.17 8.16
N VAL A 180 -17.55 -15.51 8.30
CA VAL A 180 -16.40 -15.98 9.09
C VAL A 180 -16.49 -15.48 10.52
N GLU A 181 -16.27 -16.36 11.49
CA GLU A 181 -16.26 -16.00 12.90
C GLU A 181 -14.96 -15.33 13.30
N CYS A 182 -15.05 -14.10 13.80
CA CYS A 182 -13.90 -13.26 14.15
C CYS A 182 -13.92 -12.87 15.62
N ALA A 183 -12.74 -12.87 16.24
CA ALA A 183 -12.53 -12.14 17.50
C ALA A 183 -12.45 -10.65 17.20
N VAL A 184 -13.01 -9.81 18.07
CA VAL A 184 -12.97 -8.36 17.95
C VAL A 184 -12.04 -7.79 19.00
N ILE A 185 -11.01 -7.10 18.56
CA ILE A 185 -9.99 -6.49 19.42
C ILE A 185 -9.98 -4.99 19.16
N GLU A 186 -10.05 -4.22 20.21
CA GLU A 186 -10.04 -2.75 20.12
C GLU A 186 -9.04 -2.14 21.11
N GLY A 187 -8.55 -0.96 20.78
CA GLY A 187 -7.63 -0.20 21.63
C GLY A 187 -7.21 1.11 20.98
N THR A 188 -6.56 1.95 21.77
CA THR A 188 -6.11 3.27 21.36
C THR A 188 -4.59 3.34 21.41
N HIS A 189 -3.99 3.78 20.31
CA HIS A 189 -2.59 4.18 20.25
C HIS A 189 -2.54 5.70 20.25
N ASP A 190 -1.83 6.30 21.21
CA ASP A 190 -1.85 7.75 21.46
C ASP A 190 -1.56 8.59 20.22
N ALA A 191 -0.53 8.20 19.45
CA ALA A 191 -0.12 8.93 18.25
C ALA A 191 -0.87 8.53 16.97
N ARG A 192 -1.52 7.34 16.94
CA ARG A 192 -2.03 6.76 15.69
C ARG A 192 -3.55 6.66 15.62
N GLY A 193 -4.26 6.72 16.77
CA GLY A 193 -5.72 6.70 16.83
C GLY A 193 -6.31 5.48 17.50
N HIS A 194 -7.63 5.35 17.38
CA HIS A 194 -8.40 4.22 17.90
C HIS A 194 -8.61 3.17 16.81
N TYR A 195 -8.28 1.92 17.12
CA TYR A 195 -8.36 0.78 16.22
C TYR A 195 -9.36 -0.26 16.73
N THR A 196 -10.17 -0.79 15.85
CA THR A 196 -10.96 -2.00 16.07
C THR A 196 -10.65 -2.98 14.94
N VAL A 197 -10.22 -4.20 15.28
CA VAL A 197 -9.76 -5.19 14.32
C VAL A 197 -10.54 -6.49 14.54
N TRP A 198 -11.03 -7.07 13.45
CA TRP A 198 -11.71 -8.37 13.42
C TRP A 198 -10.75 -9.42 12.89
N VAL A 199 -10.32 -10.33 13.74
CA VAL A 199 -9.34 -11.37 13.45
C VAL A 199 -10.05 -12.70 13.29
N ASP A 200 -9.89 -13.35 12.15
CA ASP A 200 -10.39 -14.67 11.84
C ASP A 200 -9.85 -15.74 12.82
N LEU A 201 -10.72 -16.55 13.36
CA LEU A 201 -10.35 -17.61 14.31
C LEU A 201 -10.01 -18.95 13.62
N ALA A 202 -10.33 -19.12 12.35
CA ALA A 202 -10.21 -20.39 11.64
C ALA A 202 -9.06 -20.42 10.63
N GLU A 203 -8.90 -19.37 9.79
CA GLU A 203 -7.99 -19.37 8.66
C GLU A 203 -6.76 -18.46 8.88
N GLY A 204 -5.86 -18.89 9.75
CA GLY A 204 -4.56 -18.26 9.90
C GLY A 204 -4.58 -16.87 10.54
N HIS A 205 -5.63 -16.55 11.31
CA HIS A 205 -5.76 -15.29 12.06
C HIS A 205 -5.65 -14.04 11.17
N LEU A 206 -6.30 -14.09 10.01
CA LEU A 206 -6.34 -12.96 9.08
C LEU A 206 -7.18 -11.82 9.64
N VAL A 207 -6.77 -10.59 9.34
CA VAL A 207 -7.63 -9.42 9.55
C VAL A 207 -8.72 -9.44 8.47
N ARG A 208 -9.98 -9.63 8.87
CA ARG A 208 -11.14 -9.63 7.96
C ARG A 208 -11.79 -8.26 7.85
N ARG A 209 -11.63 -7.45 8.87
CA ARG A 209 -12.10 -6.08 8.92
C ARG A 209 -11.21 -5.28 9.86
N ALA A 210 -11.01 -4.00 9.55
CA ALA A 210 -10.43 -3.03 10.47
C ALA A 210 -11.20 -1.72 10.41
N ARG A 211 -11.35 -1.05 11.54
CA ARG A 211 -11.89 0.30 11.63
C ARG A 211 -10.90 1.15 12.42
N ILE A 212 -10.53 2.29 11.85
CA ILE A 212 -9.55 3.21 12.42
C ILE A 212 -10.20 4.58 12.51
N VAL A 213 -10.06 5.22 13.66
CA VAL A 213 -10.54 6.58 13.89
C VAL A 213 -9.36 7.40 14.40
N LYS A 214 -9.02 8.46 13.68
CA LYS A 214 -8.00 9.45 14.06
C LYS A 214 -8.64 10.80 14.31
N THR A 215 -8.19 11.50 15.36
CA THR A 215 -8.67 12.83 15.72
C THR A 215 -7.53 13.72 16.21
N GLY A 216 -7.70 15.02 16.13
CA GLY A 216 -6.74 15.99 16.68
C GLY A 216 -5.31 15.80 16.17
N GLN A 217 -4.36 15.62 17.07
CA GLN A 217 -2.94 15.48 16.75
C GLN A 217 -2.58 14.19 16.03
N GLN A 218 -3.47 13.20 15.98
CA GLN A 218 -3.28 11.95 15.25
C GLN A 218 -3.49 12.12 13.74
N LEU A 219 -4.03 13.27 13.33
CA LEU A 219 -4.19 13.63 11.92
C LEU A 219 -2.91 14.31 11.46
N GLU A 220 -2.25 13.74 10.47
CA GLU A 220 -1.14 14.43 9.82
C GLU A 220 -1.65 15.71 9.15
N PRO A 221 -0.97 16.85 9.34
CA PRO A 221 -1.30 18.05 8.61
C PRO A 221 -1.13 17.80 7.12
N ASN A 222 -2.21 17.91 6.35
CA ASN A 222 -2.09 17.84 4.89
C ASN A 222 -1.56 19.19 4.38
N PRO A 223 -0.30 19.30 3.95
CA PRO A 223 0.30 20.55 3.49
C PRO A 223 -0.38 21.11 2.23
N LEU A 224 -1.16 20.27 1.52
CA LEU A 224 -1.83 20.64 0.27
C LEU A 224 -3.27 21.10 0.46
N SER A 225 -3.83 20.97 1.67
CA SER A 225 -5.20 21.38 1.96
C SER A 225 -5.22 22.37 3.14
N PRO A 226 -5.72 23.60 2.94
CA PRO A 226 -5.92 24.56 4.04
C PRO A 226 -7.06 24.13 4.95
N THR A 227 -7.81 23.11 4.62
CA THR A 227 -8.94 22.60 5.40
C THR A 227 -8.40 21.84 6.60
N GLN A 228 -8.69 22.31 7.79
CA GLN A 228 -8.41 21.57 9.00
C GLN A 228 -9.43 20.44 9.15
N TRP A 229 -8.95 19.22 9.13
CA TRP A 229 -9.77 18.05 9.44
C TRP A 229 -9.83 17.84 10.94
N SER A 230 -10.99 17.51 11.46
CA SER A 230 -11.20 17.16 12.87
C SER A 230 -11.19 15.66 13.11
N LYS A 231 -11.54 14.88 12.07
CA LYS A 231 -11.65 13.42 12.16
C LYS A 231 -11.29 12.79 10.81
N LEU A 232 -10.59 11.65 10.86
CA LEU A 232 -10.48 10.65 9.79
C LEU A 232 -11.09 9.35 10.30
N GLU A 233 -11.96 8.76 9.52
CA GLU A 233 -12.45 7.39 9.72
C GLU A 233 -12.08 6.55 8.52
N CYS A 234 -11.42 5.41 8.76
CA CYS A 234 -11.04 4.44 7.75
C CYS A 234 -11.62 3.09 8.12
N VAL A 235 -12.20 2.40 7.15
CA VAL A 235 -12.72 1.03 7.30
C VAL A 235 -12.14 0.18 6.18
N ILE A 236 -11.49 -0.92 6.55
CA ILE A 236 -11.11 -2.02 5.66
C ILE A 236 -12.17 -3.11 5.85
N GLU A 237 -12.74 -3.60 4.77
CA GLU A 237 -13.77 -4.66 4.80
C GLU A 237 -13.77 -5.50 3.51
N HIS A 238 -14.65 -6.51 3.46
CA HIS A 238 -14.77 -7.43 2.32
C HIS A 238 -13.45 -8.12 1.96
N VAL A 239 -12.64 -8.44 2.98
CA VAL A 239 -11.36 -9.13 2.78
C VAL A 239 -11.62 -10.58 2.37
N ARG A 240 -11.43 -10.87 1.10
CA ARG A 240 -11.53 -12.22 0.53
C ARG A 240 -10.18 -12.89 0.50
N VAL A 241 -10.18 -14.21 0.62
CA VAL A 241 -8.99 -15.04 0.56
C VAL A 241 -9.11 -16.10 -0.54
N ALA A 242 -7.96 -16.52 -1.05
CA ALA A 242 -7.84 -17.68 -1.93
C ALA A 242 -6.77 -18.62 -1.39
N HIS A 243 -6.83 -19.87 -1.81
CA HIS A 243 -5.79 -20.86 -1.58
C HIS A 243 -4.94 -20.98 -2.85
N VAL A 244 -3.68 -20.58 -2.76
CA VAL A 244 -2.70 -20.63 -3.86
C VAL A 244 -1.50 -21.45 -3.37
N ASP A 245 -1.17 -22.53 -4.04
CA ASP A 245 -0.06 -23.44 -3.69
C ASP A 245 -0.06 -23.87 -2.22
N GLY A 246 -1.26 -24.19 -1.69
CA GLY A 246 -1.44 -24.61 -0.29
C GLY A 246 -1.34 -23.49 0.74
N ARG A 247 -1.25 -22.23 0.33
CA ARG A 247 -1.18 -21.04 1.19
C ARG A 247 -2.50 -20.28 1.13
N THR A 248 -2.99 -19.83 2.27
CA THR A 248 -4.15 -18.91 2.33
C THR A 248 -3.63 -17.47 2.18
N VAL A 249 -4.05 -16.79 1.13
CA VAL A 249 -3.61 -15.43 0.80
C VAL A 249 -4.80 -14.49 0.63
N PRO A 250 -4.75 -13.26 1.13
CA PRO A 250 -5.76 -12.24 0.84
C PRO A 250 -5.67 -11.81 -0.62
N VAL A 251 -6.82 -11.82 -1.31
CA VAL A 251 -6.88 -11.53 -2.76
C VAL A 251 -7.71 -10.30 -3.09
N GLU A 252 -8.57 -9.87 -2.18
CA GLU A 252 -9.43 -8.71 -2.41
C GLU A 252 -9.72 -8.03 -1.08
N ALA A 253 -9.84 -6.71 -1.11
CA ALA A 253 -10.39 -5.92 -0.02
C ALA A 253 -10.96 -4.60 -0.54
N GLU A 254 -11.90 -4.05 0.23
CA GLU A 254 -12.37 -2.69 0.05
C GLU A 254 -11.92 -1.84 1.24
N MET A 255 -11.60 -0.58 0.98
CA MET A 255 -11.27 0.40 2.00
C MET A 255 -12.03 1.69 1.74
N THR A 256 -12.70 2.18 2.77
CA THR A 256 -13.34 3.50 2.75
C THR A 256 -12.60 4.43 3.70
N MET A 257 -12.40 5.68 3.30
CA MET A 257 -11.84 6.74 4.12
C MET A 257 -12.76 7.96 4.05
N GLY A 258 -13.06 8.54 5.20
CA GLY A 258 -13.89 9.74 5.31
C GLY A 258 -13.27 10.75 6.24
N TRP A 259 -13.06 11.97 5.74
CA TRP A 259 -12.60 13.13 6.52
C TRP A 259 -13.78 13.99 6.92
N THR A 260 -13.75 14.47 8.13
CA THR A 260 -14.73 15.45 8.65
C THR A 260 -14.00 16.76 8.91
N ALA A 261 -14.55 17.86 8.44
CA ALA A 261 -14.01 19.20 8.67
C ALA A 261 -14.19 19.63 10.13
N SER A 262 -13.48 20.69 10.54
CA SER A 262 -13.54 21.20 11.93
C SER A 262 -14.92 21.73 12.34
N ASP A 263 -15.77 22.12 11.38
CA ASP A 263 -17.16 22.51 11.60
C ASP A 263 -18.13 21.32 11.66
N GLY A 264 -17.63 20.08 11.53
CA GLY A 264 -18.42 18.85 11.54
C GLY A 264 -19.02 18.49 10.18
N SER A 265 -18.81 19.28 9.14
CA SER A 265 -19.30 18.97 7.81
C SER A 265 -18.53 17.78 7.18
N PRO A 266 -19.19 16.96 6.32
CA PRO A 266 -18.51 15.93 5.55
C PRO A 266 -17.47 16.56 4.61
N GLY A 267 -16.25 16.04 4.65
CA GLY A 267 -15.17 16.46 3.78
C GLY A 267 -14.93 15.51 2.61
N LEU A 268 -13.67 15.18 2.38
CA LEU A 268 -13.27 14.20 1.38
C LEU A 268 -13.69 12.79 1.82
N ARG A 269 -14.26 12.03 0.88
CA ARG A 269 -14.47 10.59 1.00
C ARG A 269 -13.74 9.89 -0.12
N GLN A 270 -13.06 8.80 0.22
CA GLN A 270 -12.40 7.94 -0.75
C GLN A 270 -12.84 6.50 -0.55
N TRP A 271 -12.98 5.79 -1.64
CA TRP A 271 -13.18 4.35 -1.68
C TRP A 271 -12.11 3.73 -2.56
N LEU A 272 -11.48 2.69 -2.05
CA LEU A 272 -10.49 1.90 -2.77
C LEU A 272 -10.94 0.45 -2.79
N LYS A 273 -10.82 -0.19 -3.96
CA LYS A 273 -10.92 -1.63 -4.10
C LYS A 273 -9.58 -2.15 -4.60
N VAL A 274 -9.05 -3.16 -3.92
CA VAL A 274 -7.81 -3.84 -4.28
C VAL A 274 -8.13 -5.28 -4.65
N GLU A 275 -7.66 -5.73 -5.79
CA GLU A 275 -7.81 -7.09 -6.30
C GLU A 275 -6.43 -7.63 -6.70
N LYS A 276 -6.06 -8.81 -6.19
CA LYS A 276 -4.82 -9.51 -6.51
C LYS A 276 -5.13 -10.76 -7.33
N SER A 277 -4.39 -10.98 -8.38
CA SER A 277 -4.53 -12.12 -9.28
C SER A 277 -3.16 -12.60 -9.80
N GLY A 278 -3.14 -13.73 -10.51
CA GLY A 278 -1.91 -14.23 -11.11
C GLY A 278 -0.80 -14.48 -10.09
N MET A 279 -1.16 -14.80 -8.85
CA MET A 279 -0.19 -15.08 -7.80
C MET A 279 0.49 -16.39 -8.06
N ASP A 280 1.81 -16.36 -8.13
CA ASP A 280 2.68 -17.52 -8.34
C ASP A 280 3.87 -17.43 -7.38
N PHE A 281 4.15 -18.49 -6.67
CA PHE A 281 5.25 -18.57 -5.72
C PHE A 281 6.54 -19.17 -6.32
N SER A 282 6.47 -19.67 -7.56
CA SER A 282 7.60 -20.26 -8.26
C SER A 282 7.50 -20.00 -9.79
N PRO A 283 7.36 -18.74 -10.21
CA PRO A 283 7.14 -18.40 -11.61
C PRO A 283 8.36 -18.68 -12.48
N ASP A 284 8.11 -18.94 -13.74
CA ASP A 284 9.12 -18.88 -14.79
C ASP A 284 9.33 -17.40 -15.19
N PHE A 285 10.31 -16.78 -14.57
CA PHE A 285 10.61 -15.36 -14.79
C PHE A 285 11.09 -15.06 -16.22
N GLU A 286 11.76 -16.01 -16.89
CA GLU A 286 12.21 -15.82 -18.26
C GLU A 286 11.00 -15.77 -19.22
N SER A 287 10.09 -16.71 -19.10
CA SER A 287 8.85 -16.72 -19.89
C SER A 287 7.96 -15.51 -19.57
N ALA A 288 8.02 -14.99 -18.34
CA ALA A 288 7.27 -13.80 -17.94
C ALA A 288 7.90 -12.48 -18.42
N GLY A 289 9.13 -12.53 -18.99
CA GLY A 289 9.87 -11.32 -19.37
C GLY A 289 10.24 -10.43 -18.20
N ALA A 290 10.37 -11.01 -16.98
CA ALA A 290 10.67 -10.28 -15.78
C ALA A 290 12.13 -9.83 -15.69
N PHE A 291 12.39 -8.78 -14.92
CA PHE A 291 13.71 -8.19 -14.67
C PHE A 291 14.41 -7.62 -15.91
N ILE A 292 13.63 -7.28 -16.94
CA ILE A 292 14.09 -6.61 -18.15
C ILE A 292 13.49 -5.21 -18.17
N THR A 293 14.33 -4.21 -18.42
CA THR A 293 13.77 -2.85 -18.57
C THR A 293 12.97 -2.75 -19.88
N ASP A 294 11.77 -2.19 -19.78
CA ASP A 294 10.92 -1.86 -20.93
C ASP A 294 11.35 -0.56 -21.65
N ALA A 295 12.36 0.12 -21.12
CA ALA A 295 12.89 1.32 -21.74
C ALA A 295 13.54 0.98 -23.08
N PRO A 296 13.29 1.76 -24.16
CA PRO A 296 13.97 1.55 -25.43
C PRO A 296 15.47 1.86 -25.33
N PRO A 297 16.30 1.19 -26.11
CA PRO A 297 17.71 1.56 -26.25
C PRO A 297 17.85 3.07 -26.57
N GLY A 298 18.88 3.71 -26.04
CA GLY A 298 19.05 5.15 -26.10
C GLY A 298 18.37 5.93 -24.97
N THR A 299 17.53 5.28 -24.13
CA THR A 299 16.96 5.95 -22.95
C THR A 299 18.05 6.41 -22.01
N ARG A 300 17.97 7.69 -21.61
CA ARG A 300 18.90 8.29 -20.65
C ARG A 300 18.38 8.07 -19.23
N PHE A 301 19.18 7.42 -18.40
CA PHE A 301 18.97 7.29 -16.96
C PHE A 301 19.86 8.27 -16.20
N ARG A 302 19.24 9.21 -15.49
CA ARG A 302 19.96 10.15 -14.64
C ARG A 302 20.27 9.50 -13.29
N ASP A 303 21.54 9.52 -12.87
CA ASP A 303 21.96 9.11 -11.55
C ASP A 303 21.68 10.23 -10.54
N LEU A 304 20.77 9.98 -9.62
CA LEU A 304 20.37 10.98 -8.63
C LEU A 304 21.42 11.20 -7.54
N ASP A 305 22.26 10.20 -7.30
CA ASP A 305 23.27 10.25 -6.23
C ASP A 305 24.53 10.97 -6.71
N LEU A 306 24.89 10.77 -7.99
CA LEU A 306 26.15 11.22 -8.54
C LEU A 306 26.02 12.41 -9.48
N GLY A 307 24.80 12.78 -9.93
CA GLY A 307 24.57 13.84 -10.89
C GLY A 307 25.15 13.55 -12.28
N ILE A 308 25.26 12.28 -12.65
CA ILE A 308 25.73 11.81 -13.95
C ILE A 308 24.60 11.08 -14.67
N SER A 309 24.79 10.75 -15.94
CA SER A 309 23.80 9.99 -16.71
C SER A 309 24.41 8.77 -17.37
N TYR A 310 23.57 7.78 -17.60
CA TYR A 310 23.86 6.57 -18.35
C TYR A 310 22.88 6.47 -19.52
N ILE A 311 23.29 5.83 -20.60
CA ILE A 311 22.43 5.54 -21.75
C ILE A 311 22.24 4.03 -21.82
N LEU A 312 20.98 3.59 -21.94
CA LEU A 312 20.65 2.18 -22.15
C LEU A 312 21.14 1.74 -23.53
N GLN A 313 21.91 0.67 -23.55
CA GLN A 313 22.44 0.07 -24.77
C GLN A 313 21.44 -0.95 -25.36
N GLU A 314 21.67 -1.39 -26.59
CA GLU A 314 20.84 -2.40 -27.26
C GLU A 314 20.84 -3.75 -26.56
N ASP A 315 21.91 -4.10 -25.83
CA ASP A 315 22.04 -5.31 -25.05
C ASP A 315 21.42 -5.23 -23.64
N GLY A 316 20.76 -4.12 -23.33
CA GLY A 316 20.15 -3.86 -22.02
C GLY A 316 21.14 -3.38 -20.94
N SER A 317 22.42 -3.25 -21.25
CA SER A 317 23.41 -2.70 -20.33
C SER A 317 23.34 -1.15 -20.30
N LEU A 318 23.87 -0.54 -19.23
CA LEU A 318 24.08 0.89 -19.19
C LEU A 318 25.46 1.26 -19.74
N SER A 319 25.53 2.37 -20.48
CA SER A 319 26.78 2.95 -20.98
C SER A 319 27.76 3.31 -19.86
N HIS A 320 28.96 3.72 -20.22
CA HIS A 320 29.81 4.48 -19.29
C HIS A 320 29.09 5.77 -18.83
N ALA A 321 29.40 6.19 -17.60
CA ALA A 321 28.86 7.42 -17.03
C ALA A 321 29.22 8.64 -17.88
N ILE A 322 28.22 9.49 -18.12
CA ILE A 322 28.38 10.74 -18.87
C ILE A 322 28.07 11.90 -17.92
N PRO A 323 29.03 12.78 -17.61
CA PRO A 323 28.79 13.98 -16.81
C PRO A 323 27.69 14.87 -17.41
N GLU A 324 26.81 15.44 -16.58
CA GLU A 324 25.66 16.23 -17.06
C GLU A 324 26.08 17.53 -17.82
N ASP A 325 27.18 18.14 -17.41
CA ASP A 325 27.73 19.33 -18.07
C ASP A 325 28.10 19.06 -19.55
N LEU A 326 28.61 17.87 -19.86
CA LEU A 326 28.89 17.47 -21.24
C LEU A 326 27.62 17.23 -22.06
N LEU A 327 26.54 16.73 -21.44
CA LEU A 327 25.28 16.50 -22.15
C LEU A 327 24.55 17.81 -22.48
N ASN A 328 24.58 18.78 -21.58
CA ASN A 328 23.95 20.07 -21.79
C ASN A 328 24.70 20.91 -22.84
N SER A 329 26.02 20.74 -22.99
CA SER A 329 26.81 21.41 -24.01
C SER A 329 26.54 20.89 -25.43
N THR A 330 26.15 19.63 -25.57
CA THR A 330 25.88 19.01 -26.88
C THR A 330 24.51 19.43 -27.44
N PHE A 331 23.52 19.70 -26.59
CA PHE A 331 22.20 20.19 -27.00
C PHE A 331 22.21 21.68 -27.39
N ALA A 332 23.08 22.49 -26.77
CA ALA A 332 23.19 23.91 -27.09
C ALA A 332 23.82 24.18 -28.50
N LEU A 333 24.51 23.19 -29.06
CA LEU A 333 25.12 23.30 -30.40
C LEU A 333 24.18 22.91 -31.55
N SER A 334 23.03 22.27 -31.27
CA SER A 334 22.06 21.85 -32.29
C SER A 334 20.93 22.86 -32.54
N GLU A 335 20.76 23.89 -31.71
CA GLU A 335 19.75 24.95 -31.91
C GLU A 335 20.26 26.19 -32.65
N GLY A 336 21.50 26.19 -33.14
CA GLY A 336 22.17 27.35 -33.72
C GLY A 336 22.35 27.36 -35.23
N ASP A 337 21.87 26.34 -35.96
CA ASP A 337 22.00 26.26 -37.43
C ASP A 337 20.65 25.99 -38.10
N GLU A 338 19.74 26.98 -38.08
CA GLU A 338 18.71 27.19 -39.10
C GLU A 338 18.55 28.66 -39.44
#